data_a2bfbd330801da0cab673135a48e6b0f
#
_entry.id   a2bfbd330801da0cab673135a48e6b0f
#
_cell.length_a   1.000
_cell.length_b   1.000
_cell.length_c   1.000
_cell.angle_alpha   90.00
_cell.angle_beta   90.00
_cell.angle_gamma   90.00
#
_symmetry.space_group_name_H-M   'P 1'
#
loop_
_entity.id
_entity.type
_entity.pdbx_description
1 polymer ?
#
loop_
_entity_poly.entity_id
_entity_poly.type
_entity_poly.pdbx_seq_one_letter_code
_entity_poly.pdbx_strand_id
1 'polypeptide(L)'
;VKGTIMNPLTFEQLVTHLTSTGFVFQGSEIYGGLSNTWDYGPLGVELINNLKKTWWKKFVQESPMNIGIDSAILMNPRVWEATGHVATFNDPLVDCKNCKTRHRADQLIAAARPNLDISKIPAQALGTVLKEEKIACPKCGSHDFTDIRQFNMMFKTHIGVIEDAKTVVYLRPETAQGVFVNFKSIQRTTRKKVPFGVASVGKAFRNEITPGNFTFRTREFSQMELEFFCKPGTEASWYKFWQDACMQYLTSLGIQSKHLRIREHSPEELAFYSKGTSDIEYQFPFGWGEVWGIASRTDYDLKQHMQYSKEDLQYLDPETNEKYIPYVIEPSLGLDRLALMILSDAYQEEVLEKETRVVLKLHPAIAPYKIAILPLSKQLNEKSQEVMTILSKHFMVTYDESGSIGKRYRRQDMIGTPYCVTIDFDTQNDQSVTIRERDSMKQLRMPIDDLIRYFNVKLFY
;
A
#
# COMPACT_ATOMS: atom_id res chain seq x y z
N VAL A 1 8.63 3.70 33.16
CA VAL A 1 8.80 5.13 32.93
C VAL A 1 8.03 5.44 31.64
N LYS A 2 6.96 6.24 31.72
CA LYS A 2 6.25 6.73 30.53
C LYS A 2 7.09 7.87 29.96
N GLY A 3 7.81 7.62 28.87
CA GLY A 3 8.48 8.67 28.11
C GLY A 3 7.45 9.68 27.59
N THR A 4 7.74 10.97 27.73
CA THR A 4 6.94 12.03 27.12
C THR A 4 7.19 11.97 25.61
N ILE A 5 6.13 11.84 24.81
CA ILE A 5 6.22 11.92 23.34
C ILE A 5 6.50 13.39 23.01
N MET A 6 7.58 13.65 22.32
CA MET A 6 7.92 14.99 21.82
C MET A 6 7.05 15.33 20.60
N ASN A 7 7.17 16.56 20.11
CA ASN A 7 6.45 17.19 18.99
C ASN A 7 5.84 16.24 17.94
N PRO A 8 4.73 16.59 17.27
CA PRO A 8 4.18 15.81 16.22
C PRO A 8 5.24 15.55 15.13
N LEU A 9 5.33 14.31 14.65
CA LEU A 9 6.24 13.89 13.59
C LEU A 9 6.03 14.75 12.34
N THR A 10 7.10 15.37 11.84
CA THR A 10 7.04 16.06 10.55
C THR A 10 7.26 15.05 9.41
N PHE A 11 6.71 15.35 8.25
CA PHE A 11 6.88 14.50 7.08
C PHE A 11 8.36 14.39 6.64
N GLU A 12 9.10 15.48 6.76
CA GLU A 12 10.54 15.53 6.45
C GLU A 12 11.37 14.64 7.39
N GLN A 13 11.06 14.65 8.70
CA GLN A 13 11.70 13.76 9.67
C GLN A 13 11.46 12.29 9.33
N LEU A 14 10.22 11.93 8.98
CA LEU A 14 9.89 10.57 8.56
C LEU A 14 10.68 10.17 7.32
N VAL A 15 10.65 10.96 6.25
CA VAL A 15 11.37 10.69 4.99
C VAL A 15 12.87 10.51 5.26
N THR A 16 13.48 11.43 6.03
CA THR A 16 14.89 11.36 6.41
C THR A 16 15.22 10.06 7.15
N HIS A 17 14.36 9.69 8.11
CA HIS A 17 14.53 8.43 8.86
C HIS A 17 14.47 7.22 7.92
N LEU A 18 13.46 7.13 7.06
CA LEU A 18 13.25 5.98 6.19
C LEU A 18 14.35 5.83 5.12
N THR A 19 14.86 6.94 4.60
CA THR A 19 15.96 6.90 3.63
C THR A 19 17.30 6.55 4.29
N SER A 20 17.61 7.17 5.44
CA SER A 20 18.88 6.90 6.15
C SER A 20 18.96 5.50 6.75
N THR A 21 17.85 4.86 7.07
CA THR A 21 17.81 3.51 7.64
C THR A 21 17.67 2.40 6.60
N GLY A 22 17.44 2.73 5.33
CA GLY A 22 17.38 1.74 4.26
C GLY A 22 16.01 1.11 4.03
N PHE A 23 14.93 1.79 4.40
CA PHE A 23 13.58 1.39 4.00
C PHE A 23 13.29 1.80 2.55
N VAL A 24 13.65 3.01 2.17
CA VAL A 24 13.37 3.54 0.84
C VAL A 24 14.57 4.34 0.34
N PHE A 25 14.91 4.17 -0.94
CA PHE A 25 15.93 4.95 -1.64
C PHE A 25 15.31 5.71 -2.80
N GLN A 26 15.94 6.80 -3.22
CA GLN A 26 15.55 7.46 -4.45
C GLN A 26 15.89 6.55 -5.64
N GLY A 27 14.91 6.30 -6.51
CA GLY A 27 15.12 5.47 -7.69
C GLY A 27 16.14 6.08 -8.65
N SER A 28 17.15 5.31 -9.07
CA SER A 28 18.21 5.74 -9.99
C SER A 28 19.03 6.93 -9.49
N GLU A 29 19.28 7.03 -8.18
CA GLU A 29 19.94 8.18 -7.53
C GLU A 29 21.28 8.56 -8.17
N ILE A 30 22.10 7.57 -8.57
CA ILE A 30 23.41 7.80 -9.19
C ILE A 30 23.35 8.55 -10.52
N TYR A 31 22.17 8.63 -11.15
CA TYR A 31 21.90 9.40 -12.37
C TYR A 31 21.07 10.67 -12.10
N GLY A 32 21.00 11.11 -10.84
CA GLY A 32 20.19 12.25 -10.42
C GLY A 32 18.74 11.93 -10.13
N GLY A 33 18.37 10.66 -10.17
CA GLY A 33 17.02 10.17 -9.88
C GLY A 33 16.00 10.43 -11.00
N LEU A 34 14.84 9.82 -10.86
CA LEU A 34 13.64 10.11 -11.64
C LEU A 34 12.57 10.68 -10.71
N SER A 35 11.91 11.77 -11.13
CA SER A 35 10.96 12.51 -10.29
C SER A 35 9.92 11.59 -9.62
N ASN A 36 9.92 11.60 -8.29
CA ASN A 36 9.08 10.82 -7.40
C ASN A 36 9.01 9.32 -7.75
N THR A 37 10.17 8.74 -8.03
CA THR A 37 10.38 7.31 -8.21
C THR A 37 11.25 6.81 -7.07
N TRP A 38 10.81 5.75 -6.41
CA TRP A 38 11.40 5.24 -5.17
C TRP A 38 11.64 3.74 -5.25
N ASP A 39 12.75 3.29 -4.70
CA ASP A 39 13.12 1.90 -4.56
C ASP A 39 12.96 1.48 -3.09
N TYR A 40 12.38 0.32 -2.83
CA TYR A 40 12.42 -0.26 -1.49
C TYR A 40 13.79 -0.86 -1.23
N GLY A 41 14.49 -0.33 -0.23
CA GLY A 41 15.77 -0.84 0.24
C GLY A 41 15.64 -2.17 0.98
N PRO A 42 16.74 -2.68 1.57
CA PRO A 42 16.75 -4.00 2.25
C PRO A 42 15.70 -4.15 3.35
N LEU A 43 15.42 -3.09 4.13
CA LEU A 43 14.37 -3.13 5.14
C LEU A 43 12.98 -2.95 4.52
N GLY A 44 12.88 -2.12 3.49
CA GLY A 44 11.62 -1.86 2.83
C GLY A 44 11.05 -3.08 2.12
N VAL A 45 11.88 -3.84 1.39
CA VAL A 45 11.42 -5.05 0.68
C VAL A 45 10.90 -6.11 1.64
N GLU A 46 11.53 -6.28 2.81
CA GLU A 46 11.07 -7.23 3.82
C GLU A 46 9.74 -6.77 4.44
N LEU A 47 9.58 -5.47 4.72
CA LEU A 47 8.30 -4.92 5.17
C LEU A 47 7.19 -5.18 4.14
N ILE A 48 7.43 -4.85 2.88
CA ILE A 48 6.47 -5.04 1.77
C ILE A 48 6.08 -6.52 1.62
N ASN A 49 7.04 -7.44 1.69
CA ASN A 49 6.77 -8.88 1.62
C ASN A 49 5.94 -9.38 2.81
N ASN A 50 6.24 -8.89 4.02
CA ASN A 50 5.46 -9.22 5.21
C ASN A 50 4.02 -8.68 5.12
N LEU A 51 3.83 -7.46 4.60
CA LEU A 51 2.49 -6.87 4.38
C LEU A 51 1.68 -7.68 3.37
N LYS A 52 2.27 -8.05 2.23
CA LYS A 52 1.62 -8.94 1.26
C LYS A 52 1.21 -10.26 1.91
N LYS A 53 2.12 -10.87 2.70
CA LYS A 53 1.89 -12.16 3.36
C LYS A 53 0.77 -12.07 4.39
N THR A 54 0.70 -11.03 5.22
CA THR A 54 -0.35 -10.86 6.23
C THR A 54 -1.70 -10.59 5.58
N TRP A 55 -1.75 -9.76 4.53
CA TRP A 55 -2.97 -9.49 3.77
C TRP A 55 -3.50 -10.75 3.08
N TRP A 56 -2.61 -11.49 2.40
CA TRP A 56 -2.97 -12.74 1.73
C TRP A 56 -3.46 -13.81 2.71
N LYS A 57 -2.80 -13.91 3.86
CA LYS A 57 -3.24 -14.80 4.93
C LYS A 57 -4.65 -14.45 5.37
N LYS A 58 -4.90 -13.17 5.68
CA LYS A 58 -6.19 -12.71 6.19
C LYS A 58 -7.33 -12.86 5.19
N PHE A 59 -7.14 -12.40 3.96
CA PHE A 59 -8.23 -12.27 2.99
C PHE A 59 -8.35 -13.43 2.01
N VAL A 60 -7.32 -14.27 1.88
CA VAL A 60 -7.33 -15.43 0.97
C VAL A 60 -7.23 -16.75 1.74
N GLN A 61 -6.17 -16.92 2.53
CA GLN A 61 -5.93 -18.19 3.21
C GLN A 61 -6.96 -18.50 4.30
N GLU A 62 -7.33 -17.52 5.13
CA GLU A 62 -8.31 -17.67 6.22
C GLU A 62 -9.76 -17.58 5.74
N SER A 63 -10.00 -17.18 4.49
CA SER A 63 -11.33 -17.05 3.91
C SER A 63 -11.68 -18.25 3.02
N PRO A 64 -12.72 -19.04 3.37
CA PRO A 64 -13.16 -20.13 2.50
C PRO A 64 -13.81 -19.65 1.20
N MET A 65 -14.21 -18.39 1.14
CA MET A 65 -14.86 -17.79 -0.03
C MET A 65 -13.85 -17.29 -1.08
N ASN A 66 -12.67 -16.85 -0.66
CA ASN A 66 -11.74 -16.14 -1.52
C ASN A 66 -10.67 -17.06 -2.11
N ILE A 67 -10.18 -16.67 -3.28
CA ILE A 67 -9.08 -17.29 -4.02
C ILE A 67 -8.19 -16.20 -4.59
N GLY A 68 -7.07 -16.57 -5.21
CA GLY A 68 -6.16 -15.62 -5.80
C GLY A 68 -5.87 -15.87 -7.28
N ILE A 69 -5.46 -14.81 -7.98
CA ILE A 69 -4.94 -14.84 -9.34
C ILE A 69 -3.72 -13.91 -9.45
N ASP A 70 -2.81 -14.26 -10.32
CA ASP A 70 -1.77 -13.36 -10.83
C ASP A 70 -1.94 -13.21 -12.34
N SER A 71 -2.43 -12.03 -12.77
CA SER A 71 -2.68 -11.72 -14.16
C SER A 71 -1.54 -10.92 -14.78
N ALA A 72 -1.33 -11.05 -16.09
CA ALA A 72 -0.30 -10.31 -16.81
C ALA A 72 -0.51 -8.80 -16.72
N ILE A 73 0.59 -8.03 -16.64
CA ILE A 73 0.56 -6.56 -16.72
C ILE A 73 0.10 -6.10 -18.11
N LEU A 74 0.65 -6.72 -19.15
CA LEU A 74 0.28 -6.45 -20.54
C LEU A 74 -0.95 -7.29 -20.90
N MET A 75 -2.02 -6.61 -21.27
CA MET A 75 -3.29 -7.22 -21.69
C MET A 75 -3.64 -6.75 -23.11
N ASN A 76 -4.59 -7.45 -23.74
CA ASN A 76 -5.15 -7.00 -25.00
C ASN A 76 -5.69 -5.56 -24.84
N PRO A 77 -5.33 -4.60 -25.71
CA PRO A 77 -5.78 -3.20 -25.61
C PRO A 77 -7.29 -3.04 -25.51
N ARG A 78 -8.06 -3.95 -26.11
CA ARG A 78 -9.54 -3.95 -26.04
C ARG A 78 -10.09 -4.08 -24.63
N VAL A 79 -9.33 -4.61 -23.68
CA VAL A 79 -9.71 -4.63 -22.26
C VAL A 79 -9.92 -3.18 -21.76
N TRP A 80 -8.99 -2.31 -22.08
CA TRP A 80 -8.99 -0.90 -21.65
C TRP A 80 -9.96 -0.03 -22.46
N GLU A 81 -10.26 -0.41 -23.69
CA GLU A 81 -11.34 0.19 -24.48
C GLU A 81 -12.70 -0.17 -23.89
N ALA A 82 -12.91 -1.45 -23.58
CA ALA A 82 -14.17 -1.95 -23.02
C ALA A 82 -14.53 -1.28 -21.70
N THR A 83 -13.54 -1.12 -20.82
CA THR A 83 -13.73 -0.50 -19.49
C THR A 83 -13.75 1.03 -19.52
N GLY A 84 -13.50 1.65 -20.67
CA GLY A 84 -13.48 3.10 -20.83
C GLY A 84 -12.18 3.79 -20.44
N HIS A 85 -11.16 3.08 -19.92
CA HIS A 85 -9.90 3.69 -19.49
C HIS A 85 -9.19 4.47 -20.59
N VAL A 86 -9.23 3.97 -21.85
CA VAL A 86 -8.62 4.68 -22.98
C VAL A 86 -9.33 6.02 -23.25
N ALA A 87 -10.63 6.08 -23.06
CA ALA A 87 -11.44 7.26 -23.39
C ALA A 87 -11.56 8.26 -22.22
N THR A 88 -11.70 7.78 -20.98
CA THR A 88 -12.15 8.61 -19.85
C THR A 88 -11.18 8.70 -18.68
N PHE A 89 -10.10 7.90 -18.67
CA PHE A 89 -9.10 7.95 -17.59
C PHE A 89 -8.16 9.15 -17.76
N ASN A 90 -8.74 10.36 -17.64
CA ASN A 90 -8.07 11.62 -17.95
C ASN A 90 -8.07 12.55 -16.76
N ASP A 91 -6.94 13.26 -16.59
CA ASP A 91 -6.82 14.39 -15.67
C ASP A 91 -6.90 15.73 -16.41
N PRO A 92 -7.56 16.75 -15.82
CA PRO A 92 -7.60 18.10 -16.39
C PRO A 92 -6.26 18.82 -16.17
N LEU A 93 -5.48 18.96 -17.23
CA LEU A 93 -4.13 19.55 -17.23
C LEU A 93 -4.15 21.02 -17.60
N VAL A 94 -3.39 21.84 -16.86
CA VAL A 94 -3.02 23.22 -17.24
C VAL A 94 -1.51 23.43 -17.06
N ASP A 95 -0.92 24.27 -17.93
CA ASP A 95 0.46 24.75 -17.77
C ASP A 95 0.43 26.23 -17.34
N CYS A 96 1.21 26.60 -16.34
CA CYS A 96 1.47 28.01 -16.04
C CYS A 96 2.25 28.64 -17.21
N LYS A 97 1.73 29.69 -17.84
CA LYS A 97 2.38 30.30 -18.99
C LYS A 97 3.71 31.00 -18.65
N ASN A 98 3.87 31.42 -17.38
CA ASN A 98 5.07 32.09 -16.90
C ASN A 98 6.21 31.10 -16.62
N CYS A 99 6.01 30.17 -15.66
CA CYS A 99 7.10 29.27 -15.22
C CYS A 99 7.05 27.88 -15.88
N LYS A 100 6.12 27.63 -16.79
CA LYS A 100 5.94 26.38 -17.55
C LYS A 100 5.66 25.14 -16.65
N THR A 101 5.38 25.34 -15.38
CA THR A 101 5.04 24.23 -14.47
C THR A 101 3.64 23.72 -14.79
N ARG A 102 3.51 22.39 -14.82
CA ARG A 102 2.25 21.66 -15.02
C ARG A 102 1.51 21.48 -13.74
N HIS A 103 0.19 21.55 -13.81
CA HIS A 103 -0.71 21.36 -12.68
C HIS A 103 -1.98 20.62 -13.13
N ARG A 104 -2.54 19.84 -12.21
CA ARG A 104 -3.93 19.41 -12.31
C ARG A 104 -4.80 20.58 -11.91
N ALA A 105 -5.71 20.98 -12.80
CA ALA A 105 -6.56 22.16 -12.58
C ALA A 105 -7.49 21.98 -11.37
N ASP A 106 -8.07 20.79 -11.22
CA ASP A 106 -8.92 20.42 -10.09
C ASP A 106 -8.19 20.52 -8.75
N GLN A 107 -6.98 19.94 -8.65
CA GLN A 107 -6.17 19.99 -7.43
C GLN A 107 -5.68 21.42 -7.12
N LEU A 108 -5.34 22.18 -8.13
CA LEU A 108 -4.91 23.57 -7.97
C LEU A 108 -6.03 24.44 -7.38
N ILE A 109 -7.26 24.25 -7.85
CA ILE A 109 -8.45 24.91 -7.32
C ILE A 109 -8.76 24.43 -5.90
N ALA A 110 -8.74 23.10 -5.65
CA ALA A 110 -8.97 22.54 -4.32
C ALA A 110 -8.05 23.11 -3.25
N ALA A 111 -6.76 23.19 -3.57
CA ALA A 111 -5.76 23.73 -2.65
C ALA A 111 -5.97 25.21 -2.34
N ALA A 112 -6.38 26.01 -3.33
CA ALA A 112 -6.61 27.44 -3.19
C ALA A 112 -8.00 27.80 -2.62
N ARG A 113 -8.99 26.93 -2.80
CA ARG A 113 -10.38 27.12 -2.38
C ARG A 113 -10.93 25.83 -1.74
N PRO A 114 -10.51 25.47 -0.51
CA PRO A 114 -10.93 24.23 0.14
C PRO A 114 -12.44 24.10 0.36
N ASN A 115 -13.17 25.22 0.36
CA ASN A 115 -14.62 25.25 0.57
C ASN A 115 -15.41 25.13 -0.76
N LEU A 116 -14.74 25.12 -1.91
CA LEU A 116 -15.36 24.97 -3.21
C LEU A 116 -15.48 23.49 -3.55
N ASP A 117 -16.71 23.03 -3.74
CA ASP A 117 -16.99 21.66 -4.15
C ASP A 117 -16.67 21.47 -5.64
N ILE A 118 -15.45 21.00 -5.91
CA ILE A 118 -14.93 20.82 -7.28
C ILE A 118 -15.60 19.66 -7.99
N SER A 119 -16.11 18.67 -7.26
CA SER A 119 -16.76 17.50 -7.85
C SER A 119 -17.98 17.88 -8.71
N LYS A 120 -18.61 19.02 -8.38
CA LYS A 120 -19.77 19.58 -9.13
C LYS A 120 -19.38 20.41 -10.35
N ILE A 121 -18.09 20.64 -10.58
CA ILE A 121 -17.62 21.50 -11.67
C ILE A 121 -17.20 20.64 -12.86
N PRO A 122 -17.87 20.76 -14.03
CA PRO A 122 -17.44 20.06 -15.23
C PRO A 122 -15.99 20.38 -15.58
N ALA A 123 -15.21 19.38 -16.02
CA ALA A 123 -13.78 19.54 -16.31
C ALA A 123 -13.51 20.71 -17.28
N GLN A 124 -14.40 20.95 -18.24
CA GLN A 124 -14.29 22.06 -19.20
C GLN A 124 -14.44 23.43 -18.54
N ALA A 125 -15.19 23.53 -17.43
CA ALA A 125 -15.42 24.77 -16.71
C ALA A 125 -14.28 25.14 -15.74
N LEU A 126 -13.39 24.20 -15.39
CA LEU A 126 -12.29 24.44 -14.45
C LEU A 126 -11.38 25.61 -14.91
N GLY A 127 -11.18 25.77 -16.23
CA GLY A 127 -10.42 26.90 -16.78
C GLY A 127 -11.04 28.26 -16.49
N THR A 128 -12.37 28.35 -16.49
CA THR A 128 -13.12 29.55 -16.11
C THR A 128 -12.96 29.83 -14.61
N VAL A 129 -13.11 28.79 -13.79
CA VAL A 129 -12.94 28.91 -12.33
C VAL A 129 -11.52 29.36 -11.95
N LEU A 130 -10.48 28.85 -12.61
CA LEU A 130 -9.10 29.32 -12.39
C LEU A 130 -8.95 30.83 -12.59
N LYS A 131 -9.64 31.38 -13.60
CA LYS A 131 -9.62 32.83 -13.94
C LYS A 131 -10.47 33.64 -12.97
N GLU A 132 -11.71 33.25 -12.74
CA GLU A 132 -12.69 33.95 -11.89
C GLU A 132 -12.25 34.02 -10.43
N GLU A 133 -11.76 32.89 -9.90
CA GLU A 133 -11.26 32.79 -8.54
C GLU A 133 -9.83 33.30 -8.37
N LYS A 134 -9.22 33.82 -9.46
CA LYS A 134 -7.84 34.35 -9.47
C LYS A 134 -6.85 33.39 -8.80
N ILE A 135 -6.90 32.12 -9.19
CA ILE A 135 -6.02 31.09 -8.63
C ILE A 135 -4.58 31.36 -9.10
N ALA A 136 -3.66 31.40 -8.15
CA ALA A 136 -2.24 31.65 -8.44
C ALA A 136 -1.47 30.33 -8.63
N CYS A 137 -0.48 30.35 -9.51
CA CYS A 137 0.49 29.26 -9.61
C CYS A 137 1.32 29.17 -8.31
N PRO A 138 1.34 28.04 -7.59
CA PRO A 138 2.04 27.93 -6.33
C PRO A 138 3.57 28.09 -6.45
N LYS A 139 4.12 27.94 -7.68
CA LYS A 139 5.55 28.08 -7.91
C LYS A 139 6.00 29.52 -8.17
N CYS A 140 5.22 30.32 -8.89
CA CYS A 140 5.64 31.65 -9.33
C CYS A 140 4.64 32.78 -9.11
N GLY A 141 3.46 32.48 -8.52
CA GLY A 141 2.41 33.47 -8.24
C GLY A 141 1.62 33.97 -9.46
N SER A 142 1.95 33.54 -10.67
CA SER A 142 1.22 33.95 -11.87
C SER A 142 -0.18 33.38 -11.93
N HIS A 143 -1.14 34.14 -12.47
CA HIS A 143 -2.54 33.72 -12.69
C HIS A 143 -2.81 33.32 -14.16
N ASP A 144 -1.78 33.31 -15.02
CA ASP A 144 -1.94 33.05 -16.45
C ASP A 144 -1.64 31.57 -16.75
N PHE A 145 -2.69 30.82 -17.06
CA PHE A 145 -2.62 29.40 -17.40
C PHE A 145 -3.06 29.16 -18.85
N THR A 146 -2.64 28.03 -19.40
CA THR A 146 -3.15 27.52 -20.67
C THR A 146 -4.62 27.09 -20.53
N ASP A 147 -5.28 26.84 -21.64
CA ASP A 147 -6.57 26.17 -21.63
C ASP A 147 -6.45 24.73 -21.08
N ILE A 148 -7.57 24.20 -20.54
CA ILE A 148 -7.64 22.84 -20.04
C ILE A 148 -7.39 21.85 -21.18
N ARG A 149 -6.46 20.92 -20.92
CA ARG A 149 -6.24 19.76 -21.80
C ARG A 149 -6.52 18.49 -21.02
N GLN A 150 -7.21 17.56 -21.64
CA GLN A 150 -7.39 16.22 -21.06
C GLN A 150 -6.11 15.41 -21.26
N PHE A 151 -5.58 14.91 -20.18
CA PHE A 151 -4.36 14.10 -20.18
C PHE A 151 -4.69 12.68 -19.74
N ASN A 152 -4.62 11.72 -20.67
CA ASN A 152 -4.86 10.32 -20.34
C ASN A 152 -3.69 9.74 -19.54
N MET A 153 -4.01 9.15 -18.38
CA MET A 153 -3.01 8.62 -17.46
C MET A 153 -2.50 7.21 -17.82
N MET A 154 -2.97 6.60 -18.89
CA MET A 154 -2.45 5.30 -19.35
C MET A 154 -1.03 5.43 -19.89
N PHE A 155 -0.10 4.63 -19.39
CA PHE A 155 1.19 4.45 -20.05
C PHE A 155 1.02 3.61 -21.31
N LYS A 156 1.46 4.12 -22.45
CA LYS A 156 1.49 3.42 -23.74
C LYS A 156 2.87 2.88 -24.01
N THR A 157 2.92 1.69 -24.63
CA THR A 157 4.12 1.11 -25.21
C THR A 157 3.76 0.33 -26.45
N HIS A 158 4.73 -0.29 -27.10
CA HIS A 158 4.53 -1.06 -28.33
C HIS A 158 5.09 -2.48 -28.15
N ILE A 159 4.44 -3.46 -28.79
CA ILE A 159 4.97 -4.82 -28.92
C ILE A 159 5.39 -5.09 -30.36
N GLY A 160 6.52 -5.80 -30.50
CA GLY A 160 7.12 -6.07 -31.83
C GLY A 160 8.13 -5.00 -32.24
N VAL A 161 8.54 -5.06 -33.50
CA VAL A 161 9.63 -4.23 -34.06
C VAL A 161 9.17 -2.93 -34.71
N ILE A 162 7.87 -2.78 -34.97
CA ILE A 162 7.31 -1.61 -35.66
C ILE A 162 6.38 -0.87 -34.68
N GLU A 163 6.63 0.42 -34.50
CA GLU A 163 5.78 1.28 -33.68
C GLU A 163 4.66 1.88 -34.55
N ASP A 164 3.51 1.25 -34.56
CA ASP A 164 2.31 1.74 -35.23
C ASP A 164 1.07 1.61 -34.29
N ALA A 165 -0.07 2.09 -34.78
CA ALA A 165 -1.32 2.05 -34.01
C ALA A 165 -1.79 0.61 -33.68
N LYS A 166 -1.37 -0.39 -34.43
CA LYS A 166 -1.77 -1.80 -34.23
C LYS A 166 -0.92 -2.51 -33.18
N THR A 167 0.27 -1.97 -32.87
CA THR A 167 1.21 -2.54 -31.92
C THR A 167 1.10 -1.92 -30.53
N VAL A 168 0.23 -0.91 -30.36
CA VAL A 168 0.02 -0.22 -29.07
C VAL A 168 -0.53 -1.17 -28.03
N VAL A 169 0.12 -1.21 -26.87
CA VAL A 169 -0.37 -1.83 -25.64
C VAL A 169 -0.22 -0.85 -24.49
N TYR A 170 -0.87 -1.14 -23.37
CA TYR A 170 -0.84 -0.30 -22.19
C TYR A 170 -0.29 -1.05 -21.01
N LEU A 171 0.46 -0.35 -20.14
CA LEU A 171 0.72 -0.84 -18.79
C LEU A 171 -0.57 -0.70 -17.98
N ARG A 172 -1.00 -1.75 -17.30
CA ARG A 172 -2.27 -1.75 -16.56
C ARG A 172 -2.31 -0.65 -15.49
N PRO A 173 -3.37 0.18 -15.42
CA PRO A 173 -3.55 1.20 -14.39
C PRO A 173 -4.15 0.66 -13.09
N GLU A 174 -4.63 -0.61 -13.10
CA GLU A 174 -5.21 -1.34 -11.98
C GLU A 174 -5.08 -2.85 -12.18
N THR A 175 -5.16 -3.61 -11.10
CA THR A 175 -5.10 -5.09 -11.17
C THR A 175 -6.48 -5.72 -11.40
N ALA A 176 -7.57 -4.99 -11.13
CA ALA A 176 -8.97 -5.46 -11.18
C ALA A 176 -9.35 -6.12 -12.51
N GLN A 177 -8.99 -5.51 -13.65
CA GLN A 177 -9.40 -6.01 -14.96
C GLN A 177 -8.87 -7.40 -15.27
N GLY A 178 -7.71 -7.77 -14.69
CA GLY A 178 -7.20 -9.13 -14.78
C GLY A 178 -8.12 -10.18 -14.15
N VAL A 179 -8.89 -9.81 -13.14
CA VAL A 179 -9.90 -10.68 -12.53
C VAL A 179 -11.12 -10.81 -13.44
N PHE A 180 -11.65 -9.68 -13.94
CA PHE A 180 -12.89 -9.69 -14.74
C PHE A 180 -12.74 -10.46 -16.04
N VAL A 181 -11.64 -10.29 -16.77
CA VAL A 181 -11.40 -11.01 -18.03
C VAL A 181 -11.20 -12.53 -17.83
N ASN A 182 -10.81 -12.92 -16.62
CA ASN A 182 -10.62 -14.33 -16.26
C ASN A 182 -11.80 -14.94 -15.49
N PHE A 183 -12.90 -14.20 -15.25
CA PHE A 183 -14.01 -14.62 -14.40
C PHE A 183 -14.53 -16.03 -14.73
N LYS A 184 -14.83 -16.31 -16.01
CA LYS A 184 -15.31 -17.65 -16.43
C LYS A 184 -14.29 -18.77 -16.23
N SER A 185 -13.02 -18.50 -16.53
CA SER A 185 -11.95 -19.48 -16.32
C SER A 185 -11.77 -19.79 -14.84
N ILE A 186 -11.80 -18.77 -13.99
CA ILE A 186 -11.72 -18.91 -12.54
C ILE A 186 -12.91 -19.72 -12.01
N GLN A 187 -14.15 -19.34 -12.36
CA GLN A 187 -15.35 -20.05 -11.92
C GLN A 187 -15.32 -21.52 -12.33
N ARG A 188 -14.99 -21.80 -13.60
CA ARG A 188 -14.94 -23.16 -14.16
C ARG A 188 -13.92 -24.03 -13.45
N THR A 189 -12.72 -23.51 -13.19
CA THR A 189 -11.61 -24.30 -12.64
C THR A 189 -11.71 -24.48 -11.13
N THR A 190 -12.24 -23.50 -10.42
CA THR A 190 -12.37 -23.53 -8.94
C THR A 190 -13.73 -24.03 -8.47
N ARG A 191 -14.74 -24.03 -9.35
CA ARG A 191 -16.15 -24.37 -9.03
C ARG A 191 -16.72 -23.52 -7.87
N LYS A 192 -16.19 -22.31 -7.67
CA LYS A 192 -16.70 -21.40 -6.64
C LYS A 192 -18.14 -20.98 -6.95
N LYS A 193 -18.97 -20.98 -5.92
CA LYS A 193 -20.32 -20.41 -5.97
C LYS A 193 -20.31 -18.98 -5.48
N VAL A 194 -21.16 -18.14 -6.06
CA VAL A 194 -21.41 -16.79 -5.56
C VAL A 194 -22.11 -16.89 -4.19
N PRO A 195 -21.65 -16.16 -3.13
CA PRO A 195 -20.62 -15.14 -3.16
C PRO A 195 -19.19 -15.70 -3.06
N PHE A 196 -18.25 -15.13 -3.81
CA PHE A 196 -16.84 -15.44 -3.68
C PHE A 196 -15.97 -14.26 -4.14
N GLY A 197 -14.75 -14.18 -3.60
CA GLY A 197 -13.78 -13.16 -3.95
C GLY A 197 -12.57 -13.70 -4.73
N VAL A 198 -12.00 -12.85 -5.57
CA VAL A 198 -10.76 -13.12 -6.30
C VAL A 198 -9.76 -12.02 -5.97
N ALA A 199 -8.69 -12.38 -5.29
CA ALA A 199 -7.63 -11.48 -4.88
C ALA A 199 -6.51 -11.41 -5.92
N SER A 200 -5.95 -10.22 -6.11
CA SER A 200 -4.78 -9.97 -6.94
C SER A 200 -3.79 -9.05 -6.23
N VAL A 201 -2.51 -9.34 -6.32
CA VAL A 201 -1.43 -8.48 -5.82
C VAL A 201 -0.45 -8.23 -6.93
N GLY A 202 -0.27 -6.98 -7.31
CA GLY A 202 0.61 -6.68 -8.44
C GLY A 202 0.90 -5.21 -8.65
N LYS A 203 1.82 -4.94 -9.59
CA LYS A 203 2.16 -3.60 -10.04
C LYS A 203 1.04 -3.02 -10.91
N ALA A 204 0.79 -1.72 -10.73
CA ALA A 204 -0.04 -0.89 -11.57
C ALA A 204 0.68 0.41 -11.91
N PHE A 205 0.26 1.10 -12.97
CA PHE A 205 0.99 2.22 -13.55
C PHE A 205 0.03 3.33 -13.94
N ARG A 206 0.26 4.53 -13.40
CA ARG A 206 -0.51 5.73 -13.76
C ARG A 206 0.44 6.87 -14.07
N ASN A 207 0.37 7.43 -15.25
CA ASN A 207 1.23 8.54 -15.67
C ASN A 207 0.81 9.85 -14.97
N GLU A 208 0.96 9.87 -13.65
CA GLU A 208 0.57 10.99 -12.79
C GLU A 208 1.24 12.30 -13.22
N ILE A 209 0.44 13.37 -13.30
CA ILE A 209 0.92 14.72 -13.64
C ILE A 209 1.72 15.32 -12.48
N THR A 210 1.19 15.16 -11.26
CA THR A 210 1.76 15.68 -10.02
C THR A 210 2.03 14.57 -9.01
N PRO A 211 3.01 13.68 -9.29
CA PRO A 211 3.43 12.70 -8.29
C PRO A 211 4.04 13.44 -7.09
N GLY A 212 3.90 12.88 -5.88
CA GLY A 212 4.38 13.59 -4.69
C GLY A 212 4.12 12.84 -3.39
N ASN A 213 4.46 13.48 -2.29
CA ASN A 213 4.34 12.94 -0.95
C ASN A 213 5.04 11.58 -0.80
N PHE A 214 6.32 11.52 -1.23
CA PHE A 214 7.16 10.33 -1.13
C PHE A 214 6.52 9.13 -1.85
N THR A 215 6.34 7.97 -1.20
CA THR A 215 5.73 6.77 -1.79
C THR A 215 4.19 6.82 -1.84
N PHE A 216 3.56 7.92 -1.41
CA PHE A 216 2.11 8.05 -1.40
C PHE A 216 1.49 8.15 -2.80
N ARG A 217 2.12 8.92 -3.72
CA ARG A 217 1.64 9.09 -5.11
C ARG A 217 2.81 8.99 -6.09
N THR A 218 2.97 7.82 -6.66
CA THR A 218 4.02 7.46 -7.61
C THR A 218 3.40 7.06 -8.95
N ARG A 219 4.22 6.96 -10.01
CA ARG A 219 3.75 6.50 -11.34
C ARG A 219 3.71 4.99 -11.46
N GLU A 220 4.53 4.30 -10.71
CA GLU A 220 4.56 2.86 -10.54
C GLU A 220 4.30 2.54 -9.08
N PHE A 221 3.29 1.73 -8.79
CA PHE A 221 2.88 1.37 -7.44
C PHE A 221 2.35 -0.06 -7.39
N SER A 222 2.14 -0.57 -6.20
CA SER A 222 1.57 -1.91 -6.00
C SER A 222 0.17 -1.82 -5.41
N GLN A 223 -0.74 -2.61 -5.95
CA GLN A 223 -2.10 -2.78 -5.44
C GLN A 223 -2.28 -4.19 -4.87
N MET A 224 -3.11 -4.28 -3.84
CA MET A 224 -3.70 -5.51 -3.31
C MET A 224 -5.21 -5.34 -3.41
N GLU A 225 -5.80 -5.94 -4.41
CA GLU A 225 -7.23 -5.82 -4.73
C GLU A 225 -7.94 -7.15 -4.58
N LEU A 226 -9.23 -7.09 -4.24
CA LEU A 226 -10.09 -8.24 -4.15
C LEU A 226 -11.43 -7.90 -4.78
N GLU A 227 -11.78 -8.63 -5.86
CA GLU A 227 -13.07 -8.49 -6.52
C GLU A 227 -14.04 -9.50 -5.92
N PHE A 228 -14.96 -9.02 -5.09
CA PHE A 228 -15.94 -9.88 -4.42
C PHE A 228 -17.25 -9.91 -5.18
N PHE A 229 -17.51 -11.04 -5.81
CA PHE A 229 -18.71 -11.29 -6.60
C PHE A 229 -19.86 -11.68 -5.69
N CYS A 230 -20.99 -10.97 -5.76
CA CYS A 230 -22.18 -11.21 -4.97
C CYS A 230 -23.46 -11.20 -5.83
N LYS A 231 -24.56 -11.77 -5.28
CA LYS A 231 -25.86 -11.72 -5.95
C LYS A 231 -26.40 -10.29 -5.94
N PRO A 232 -26.93 -9.78 -7.07
CA PRO A 232 -27.61 -8.47 -7.09
C PRO A 232 -28.68 -8.36 -6.00
N GLY A 233 -28.71 -7.22 -5.30
CA GLY A 233 -29.58 -6.97 -4.16
C GLY A 233 -28.98 -7.33 -2.79
N THR A 234 -27.77 -7.95 -2.76
CA THR A 234 -27.01 -8.23 -1.52
C THR A 234 -25.79 -7.33 -1.34
N GLU A 235 -25.52 -6.46 -2.32
CA GLU A 235 -24.33 -5.62 -2.37
C GLU A 235 -24.17 -4.69 -1.17
N ALA A 236 -25.26 -4.15 -0.63
CA ALA A 236 -25.19 -3.23 0.52
C ALA A 236 -24.64 -3.90 1.79
N SER A 237 -25.05 -5.15 2.05
CA SER A 237 -24.55 -5.90 3.20
C SER A 237 -23.07 -6.30 3.03
N TRP A 238 -22.66 -6.67 1.81
CA TRP A 238 -21.28 -7.01 1.50
C TRP A 238 -20.38 -5.77 1.51
N TYR A 239 -20.86 -4.64 1.05
CA TYR A 239 -20.15 -3.34 1.12
C TYR A 239 -19.81 -3.00 2.58
N LYS A 240 -20.80 -3.08 3.48
CA LYS A 240 -20.56 -2.85 4.91
C LYS A 240 -19.62 -3.89 5.53
N PHE A 241 -19.78 -5.16 5.17
CA PHE A 241 -18.89 -6.23 5.62
C PHE A 241 -17.41 -5.92 5.27
N TRP A 242 -17.16 -5.49 4.02
CA TRP A 242 -15.80 -5.18 3.57
C TRP A 242 -15.22 -3.94 4.23
N GLN A 243 -16.02 -2.90 4.47
CA GLN A 243 -15.58 -1.75 5.27
C GLN A 243 -15.07 -2.20 6.65
N ASP A 244 -15.85 -3.00 7.35
CA ASP A 244 -15.51 -3.47 8.70
C ASP A 244 -14.30 -4.42 8.68
N ALA A 245 -14.22 -5.32 7.72
CA ALA A 245 -13.11 -6.27 7.59
C ALA A 245 -11.77 -5.55 7.29
N CYS A 246 -11.80 -4.54 6.42
CA CYS A 246 -10.63 -3.72 6.10
C CYS A 246 -10.15 -2.91 7.30
N MET A 247 -11.07 -2.27 8.04
CA MET A 247 -10.75 -1.54 9.28
C MET A 247 -10.15 -2.46 10.35
N GLN A 248 -10.72 -3.65 10.52
CA GLN A 248 -10.22 -4.65 11.47
C GLN A 248 -8.79 -5.11 11.10
N TYR A 249 -8.51 -5.31 9.82
CA TYR A 249 -7.16 -5.67 9.37
C TYR A 249 -6.14 -4.58 9.72
N LEU A 250 -6.43 -3.31 9.44
CA LEU A 250 -5.53 -2.22 9.75
C LEU A 250 -5.24 -2.11 11.26
N THR A 251 -6.29 -2.20 12.08
CA THR A 251 -6.13 -2.16 13.54
C THR A 251 -5.40 -3.38 14.10
N SER A 252 -5.55 -4.56 13.48
CA SER A 252 -4.81 -5.78 13.86
C SER A 252 -3.31 -5.68 13.57
N LEU A 253 -2.89 -4.81 12.65
CA LEU A 253 -1.48 -4.47 12.41
C LEU A 253 -0.92 -3.43 13.38
N GLY A 254 -1.74 -2.98 14.35
CA GLY A 254 -1.33 -2.03 15.39
C GLY A 254 -1.63 -0.57 15.08
N ILE A 255 -2.29 -0.25 13.95
CA ILE A 255 -2.67 1.12 13.61
C ILE A 255 -3.72 1.63 14.61
N GLN A 256 -3.48 2.82 15.16
CA GLN A 256 -4.38 3.43 16.12
C GLN A 256 -5.66 3.92 15.42
N SER A 257 -6.83 3.43 15.87
CA SER A 257 -8.14 3.77 15.26
C SER A 257 -8.43 5.27 15.22
N LYS A 258 -7.87 6.06 16.16
CA LYS A 258 -8.03 7.54 16.16
C LYS A 258 -7.36 8.23 14.97
N HIS A 259 -6.42 7.56 14.29
CA HIS A 259 -5.75 8.04 13.08
C HIS A 259 -6.41 7.55 11.79
N LEU A 260 -7.48 6.76 11.90
CA LEU A 260 -8.25 6.22 10.78
C LEU A 260 -9.65 6.84 10.74
N ARG A 261 -10.19 7.02 9.55
CA ARG A 261 -11.61 7.33 9.34
C ARG A 261 -12.12 6.68 8.07
N ILE A 262 -13.43 6.46 7.99
CA ILE A 262 -14.12 6.13 6.75
C ILE A 262 -14.72 7.42 6.19
N ARG A 263 -14.44 7.72 4.92
CA ARG A 263 -15.03 8.83 4.18
C ARG A 263 -15.88 8.27 3.05
N GLU A 264 -17.19 8.42 3.14
CA GLU A 264 -18.09 8.10 2.02
C GLU A 264 -17.98 9.17 0.94
N HIS A 265 -17.97 8.75 -0.33
CA HIS A 265 -18.01 9.65 -1.46
C HIS A 265 -19.43 10.20 -1.66
N SER A 266 -19.55 11.48 -1.99
CA SER A 266 -20.82 12.06 -2.41
C SER A 266 -21.25 11.49 -3.78
N PRO A 267 -22.53 11.53 -4.14
CA PRO A 267 -22.99 11.04 -5.44
C PRO A 267 -22.24 11.63 -6.63
N GLU A 268 -21.77 12.87 -6.51
CA GLU A 268 -21.04 13.60 -7.55
C GLU A 268 -19.58 13.14 -7.69
N GLU A 269 -19.01 12.58 -6.62
CA GLU A 269 -17.64 12.02 -6.61
C GLU A 269 -17.58 10.59 -7.13
N LEU A 270 -18.73 9.89 -7.22
CA LEU A 270 -18.74 8.49 -7.61
C LEU A 270 -18.24 8.30 -9.04
N ALA A 271 -17.38 7.31 -9.23
CA ALA A 271 -17.05 6.84 -10.56
C ALA A 271 -18.31 6.34 -11.27
N PHE A 272 -18.35 6.48 -12.60
CA PHE A 272 -19.53 6.15 -13.44
C PHE A 272 -19.97 4.66 -13.33
N TYR A 273 -19.12 3.80 -12.81
CA TYR A 273 -19.41 2.38 -12.60
C TYR A 273 -19.85 2.06 -11.15
N SER A 274 -19.77 3.02 -10.23
CA SER A 274 -20.00 2.78 -8.79
C SER A 274 -21.34 3.30 -8.32
N LYS A 275 -22.02 2.54 -7.46
CA LYS A 275 -23.21 2.97 -6.70
C LYS A 275 -22.87 3.50 -5.30
N GLY A 276 -21.68 3.24 -4.81
CA GLY A 276 -21.16 3.70 -3.52
C GLY A 276 -19.68 3.43 -3.45
N THR A 277 -18.94 4.41 -2.98
CA THR A 277 -17.48 4.30 -2.74
C THR A 277 -17.19 4.94 -1.40
N SER A 278 -16.34 4.29 -0.63
CA SER A 278 -15.76 4.85 0.59
C SER A 278 -14.27 4.65 0.62
N ASP A 279 -13.57 5.60 1.21
CA ASP A 279 -12.14 5.51 1.48
C ASP A 279 -11.91 5.29 2.96
N ILE A 280 -11.03 4.36 3.30
CA ILE A 280 -10.38 4.37 4.60
C ILE A 280 -9.17 5.28 4.47
N GLU A 281 -9.24 6.40 5.18
CA GLU A 281 -8.18 7.41 5.20
C GLU A 281 -7.39 7.33 6.51
N TYR A 282 -6.09 7.64 6.39
CA TYR A 282 -5.18 7.78 7.52
C TYR A 282 -4.69 9.23 7.64
N GLN A 283 -4.49 9.68 8.88
CA GLN A 283 -3.94 11.00 9.19
C GLN A 283 -2.41 10.99 9.10
N PHE A 284 -1.90 11.14 7.86
CA PHE A 284 -0.46 11.30 7.62
C PHE A 284 0.06 12.64 8.17
N PRO A 285 1.39 12.81 8.32
CA PRO A 285 1.95 14.10 8.71
C PRO A 285 1.63 15.26 7.74
N PHE A 286 1.26 14.97 6.49
CA PHE A 286 0.81 15.95 5.48
C PHE A 286 -0.71 16.11 5.40
N GLY A 287 -1.48 15.44 6.23
CA GLY A 287 -2.94 15.48 6.27
C GLY A 287 -3.62 14.15 5.99
N TRP A 288 -4.94 14.15 5.86
CA TRP A 288 -5.72 12.96 5.56
C TRP A 288 -5.43 12.45 4.16
N GLY A 289 -5.21 11.16 4.03
CA GLY A 289 -4.95 10.51 2.75
C GLY A 289 -5.57 9.12 2.68
N GLU A 290 -6.15 8.81 1.52
CA GLU A 290 -6.72 7.51 1.20
C GLU A 290 -5.64 6.42 1.22
N VAL A 291 -5.90 5.33 1.95
CA VAL A 291 -5.08 4.12 1.97
C VAL A 291 -5.80 2.95 1.30
N TRP A 292 -7.10 2.86 1.49
CA TRP A 292 -7.92 1.75 1.03
C TRP A 292 -9.26 2.26 0.49
N GLY A 293 -9.55 2.06 -0.78
CA GLY A 293 -10.85 2.30 -1.38
C GLY A 293 -11.74 1.07 -1.30
N ILE A 294 -13.02 1.23 -1.00
CA ILE A 294 -14.04 0.17 -1.09
C ILE A 294 -15.13 0.67 -2.03
N ALA A 295 -15.32 0.00 -3.17
CA ALA A 295 -16.28 0.41 -4.19
C ALA A 295 -17.33 -0.68 -4.46
N SER A 296 -18.59 -0.27 -4.62
CA SER A 296 -19.64 -1.10 -5.19
C SER A 296 -19.71 -0.87 -6.71
N ARG A 297 -19.01 -1.71 -7.47
CA ARG A 297 -18.85 -1.59 -8.95
C ARG A 297 -20.07 -2.08 -9.73
N THR A 298 -21.06 -2.63 -9.05
CA THR A 298 -22.25 -3.24 -9.68
C THR A 298 -21.85 -4.39 -10.63
N ASP A 299 -22.52 -4.54 -11.75
CA ASP A 299 -22.22 -5.48 -12.83
C ASP A 299 -21.48 -4.83 -14.01
N TYR A 300 -21.00 -3.59 -13.82
CA TYR A 300 -20.48 -2.76 -14.90
C TYR A 300 -19.37 -3.46 -15.70
N ASP A 301 -18.30 -3.90 -15.03
CA ASP A 301 -17.13 -4.46 -15.71
C ASP A 301 -17.46 -5.73 -16.50
N LEU A 302 -18.20 -6.66 -15.89
CA LEU A 302 -18.63 -7.89 -16.57
C LEU A 302 -19.53 -7.59 -17.78
N LYS A 303 -20.46 -6.63 -17.66
CA LYS A 303 -21.29 -6.18 -18.79
C LYS A 303 -20.45 -5.59 -19.92
N GLN A 304 -19.51 -4.72 -19.62
CA GLN A 304 -18.63 -4.14 -20.62
C GLN A 304 -17.83 -5.21 -21.36
N HIS A 305 -17.22 -6.13 -20.61
CA HIS A 305 -16.48 -7.23 -21.24
C HIS A 305 -17.38 -8.15 -22.07
N MET A 306 -18.60 -8.46 -21.63
CA MET A 306 -19.58 -9.20 -22.45
C MET A 306 -19.90 -8.46 -23.75
N GLN A 307 -20.14 -7.15 -23.66
CA GLN A 307 -20.49 -6.32 -24.82
C GLN A 307 -19.35 -6.29 -25.86
N TYR A 308 -18.09 -6.17 -25.42
CA TYR A 308 -16.94 -6.03 -26.31
C TYR A 308 -16.39 -7.39 -26.80
N SER A 309 -16.37 -8.40 -25.95
CA SER A 309 -15.86 -9.72 -26.31
C SER A 309 -16.89 -10.61 -27.02
N LYS A 310 -18.19 -10.38 -26.77
CA LYS A 310 -19.33 -11.23 -27.14
C LYS A 310 -19.38 -12.57 -26.38
N GLU A 311 -18.57 -12.70 -25.34
CA GLU A 311 -18.58 -13.88 -24.45
C GLU A 311 -19.64 -13.72 -23.34
N ASP A 312 -20.35 -14.80 -22.98
CA ASP A 312 -21.32 -14.82 -21.89
C ASP A 312 -20.60 -14.95 -20.54
N LEU A 313 -20.54 -13.87 -19.75
CA LEU A 313 -19.98 -13.83 -18.39
C LEU A 313 -21.02 -13.94 -17.29
N GLN A 314 -22.27 -14.28 -17.60
CA GLN A 314 -23.31 -14.52 -16.59
C GLN A 314 -22.96 -15.72 -15.71
N TYR A 315 -23.29 -15.62 -14.44
CA TYR A 315 -23.24 -16.72 -13.49
C TYR A 315 -24.56 -17.52 -13.55
N LEU A 316 -24.47 -18.83 -13.61
CA LEU A 316 -25.60 -19.73 -13.44
C LEU A 316 -25.55 -20.25 -12.02
N ASP A 317 -26.53 -19.92 -11.20
CA ASP A 317 -26.66 -20.42 -9.84
C ASP A 317 -27.09 -21.91 -9.89
N PRO A 318 -26.26 -22.83 -9.39
CA PRO A 318 -26.57 -24.26 -9.46
C PRO A 318 -27.69 -24.71 -8.53
N GLU A 319 -28.10 -23.88 -7.56
CA GLU A 319 -29.15 -24.22 -6.60
C GLU A 319 -30.53 -23.73 -7.07
N THR A 320 -30.58 -22.54 -7.68
CA THR A 320 -31.84 -21.94 -8.15
C THR A 320 -32.05 -22.05 -9.64
N ASN A 321 -31.01 -22.43 -10.40
CA ASN A 321 -30.97 -22.42 -11.87
C ASN A 321 -31.22 -21.01 -12.48
N GLU A 322 -31.02 -19.95 -11.68
CA GLU A 322 -31.15 -18.57 -12.10
C GLU A 322 -29.85 -18.09 -12.78
N LYS A 323 -29.99 -17.35 -13.85
CA LYS A 323 -28.87 -16.72 -14.58
C LYS A 323 -28.84 -15.23 -14.29
N TYR A 324 -27.70 -14.71 -13.83
CA TYR A 324 -27.52 -13.29 -13.59
C TYR A 324 -26.06 -12.85 -13.76
N ILE A 325 -25.81 -11.57 -13.92
CA ILE A 325 -24.47 -11.00 -13.85
C ILE A 325 -24.21 -10.62 -12.40
N PRO A 326 -23.18 -11.18 -11.73
CA PRO A 326 -22.86 -10.82 -10.36
C PRO A 326 -22.55 -9.34 -10.20
N TYR A 327 -22.92 -8.78 -9.05
CA TYR A 327 -22.42 -7.48 -8.61
C TYR A 327 -21.06 -7.66 -7.93
N VAL A 328 -20.25 -6.61 -7.92
CA VAL A 328 -18.89 -6.64 -7.39
C VAL A 328 -18.70 -5.61 -6.30
N ILE A 329 -18.14 -6.04 -5.18
CA ILE A 329 -17.57 -5.16 -4.16
C ILE A 329 -16.05 -5.29 -4.26
N GLU A 330 -15.38 -4.16 -4.42
CA GLU A 330 -13.93 -4.07 -4.61
C GLU A 330 -13.29 -3.34 -3.43
N PRO A 331 -12.69 -4.03 -2.46
CA PRO A 331 -11.68 -3.44 -1.59
C PRO A 331 -10.32 -3.38 -2.31
N SER A 332 -9.84 -2.17 -2.60
CA SER A 332 -8.58 -1.88 -3.30
C SER A 332 -7.60 -1.14 -2.40
N LEU A 333 -6.52 -1.82 -2.00
CA LEU A 333 -5.50 -1.32 -1.09
C LEU A 333 -4.22 -0.94 -1.84
N GLY A 334 -3.77 0.29 -1.65
CA GLY A 334 -2.45 0.73 -2.09
C GLY A 334 -1.37 0.22 -1.14
N LEU A 335 -0.55 -0.75 -1.58
CA LEU A 335 0.48 -1.35 -0.73
C LEU A 335 1.56 -0.34 -0.30
N ASP A 336 1.94 0.56 -1.21
CA ASP A 336 2.94 1.60 -0.93
C ASP A 336 2.40 2.62 0.10
N ARG A 337 1.10 2.96 0.02
CA ARG A 337 0.41 3.80 1.00
C ARG A 337 0.25 3.10 2.35
N LEU A 338 -0.06 1.80 2.35
CA LEU A 338 -0.11 0.97 3.56
C LEU A 338 1.26 0.97 4.27
N ALA A 339 2.33 0.76 3.53
CA ALA A 339 3.68 0.77 4.10
C ALA A 339 4.03 2.14 4.71
N LEU A 340 3.74 3.23 4.00
CA LEU A 340 3.97 4.59 4.50
C LEU A 340 3.14 4.88 5.75
N MET A 341 1.87 4.48 5.78
CA MET A 341 0.98 4.60 6.93
C MET A 341 1.55 3.88 8.15
N ILE A 342 1.92 2.61 7.99
CA ILE A 342 2.48 1.78 9.07
C ILE A 342 3.77 2.39 9.61
N LEU A 343 4.66 2.86 8.75
CA LEU A 343 5.91 3.49 9.17
C LEU A 343 5.66 4.83 9.87
N SER A 344 4.65 5.60 9.43
CA SER A 344 4.24 6.85 10.08
C SER A 344 3.66 6.61 11.47
N ASP A 345 2.77 5.63 11.63
CA ASP A 345 2.11 5.32 12.90
C ASP A 345 3.07 4.68 13.92
N ALA A 346 4.04 3.90 13.41
CA ALA A 346 5.04 3.21 14.23
C ALA A 346 6.16 4.12 14.75
N TYR A 347 6.44 5.25 14.09
CA TYR A 347 7.54 6.13 14.46
C TYR A 347 7.24 6.85 15.79
N GLN A 348 8.15 6.73 16.72
CA GLN A 348 8.06 7.41 18.01
C GLN A 348 9.42 7.91 18.49
N GLU A 349 9.43 9.07 19.12
CA GLU A 349 10.56 9.61 19.88
C GLU A 349 10.25 9.53 21.37
N GLU A 350 11.02 8.76 22.12
CA GLU A 350 10.85 8.59 23.56
C GLU A 350 11.97 9.29 24.31
N VAL A 351 11.60 10.21 25.18
CA VAL A 351 12.56 10.87 26.07
C VAL A 351 12.88 9.94 27.24
N LEU A 352 14.12 9.51 27.32
CA LEU A 352 14.68 8.76 28.45
C LEU A 352 15.51 9.71 29.32
N GLU A 353 15.93 9.26 30.51
CA GLU A 353 16.68 10.09 31.46
C GLU A 353 17.96 10.70 30.88
N LYS A 354 18.63 10.02 29.95
CA LYS A 354 19.94 10.42 29.42
C LYS A 354 19.97 10.71 27.92
N GLU A 355 18.92 10.33 27.19
CA GLU A 355 18.89 10.42 25.72
C GLU A 355 17.47 10.39 25.17
N THR A 356 17.29 10.82 23.93
CA THR A 356 16.07 10.58 23.15
C THR A 356 16.25 9.30 22.35
N ARG A 357 15.30 8.38 22.47
CA ARG A 357 15.24 7.11 21.76
C ARG A 357 14.28 7.22 20.59
N VAL A 358 14.77 7.05 19.37
CA VAL A 358 13.91 6.83 18.20
C VAL A 358 13.57 5.36 18.09
N VAL A 359 12.29 5.04 17.93
CA VAL A 359 11.81 3.66 17.80
C VAL A 359 10.69 3.54 16.78
N LEU A 360 10.77 2.52 15.92
CA LEU A 360 9.66 2.10 15.08
C LEU A 360 8.89 0.96 15.79
N LYS A 361 7.72 1.25 16.33
CA LYS A 361 6.88 0.26 17.03
C LYS A 361 6.04 -0.57 16.05
N LEU A 362 6.72 -1.21 15.11
CA LEU A 362 6.10 -2.12 14.15
C LEU A 362 5.50 -3.35 14.86
N HIS A 363 4.33 -3.79 14.40
CA HIS A 363 3.80 -5.09 14.82
C HIS A 363 4.82 -6.19 14.49
N PRO A 364 5.12 -7.13 15.41
CA PRO A 364 6.19 -8.11 15.22
C PRO A 364 6.08 -8.92 13.92
N ALA A 365 4.85 -9.25 13.50
CA ALA A 365 4.61 -10.01 12.28
C ALA A 365 5.06 -9.28 11.00
N ILE A 366 5.08 -7.94 10.97
CA ILE A 366 5.44 -7.16 9.78
C ILE A 366 6.84 -6.54 9.87
N ALA A 367 7.50 -6.56 11.03
CA ALA A 367 8.86 -6.04 11.18
C ALA A 367 9.81 -6.69 10.14
N PRO A 368 10.72 -5.93 9.51
CA PRO A 368 11.68 -6.45 8.53
C PRO A 368 12.54 -7.59 9.12
N TYR A 369 13.34 -7.28 10.10
CA TYR A 369 14.01 -8.27 10.92
C TYR A 369 13.16 -8.62 12.13
N LYS A 370 13.03 -9.91 12.42
CA LYS A 370 12.28 -10.41 13.57
C LYS A 370 13.15 -10.43 14.83
N ILE A 371 14.41 -10.75 14.63
CA ILE A 371 15.38 -10.98 15.70
C ILE A 371 16.72 -10.40 15.29
N ALA A 372 17.40 -9.72 16.22
CA ALA A 372 18.78 -9.31 16.06
C ALA A 372 19.69 -10.10 17.02
N ILE A 373 20.77 -10.69 16.51
CA ILE A 373 21.78 -11.41 17.30
C ILE A 373 22.92 -10.44 17.62
N LEU A 374 23.19 -10.26 18.91
CA LEU A 374 24.10 -9.25 19.42
C LEU A 374 25.10 -9.87 20.40
N PRO A 375 26.31 -10.30 19.96
CA PRO A 375 27.35 -10.80 20.88
C PRO A 375 27.87 -9.69 21.78
N LEU A 376 28.00 -9.89 23.09
CA LEU A 376 28.64 -8.90 24.00
C LEU A 376 30.10 -8.63 23.66
N SER A 377 30.80 -9.61 23.16
CA SER A 377 32.21 -9.54 22.80
C SER A 377 32.47 -10.31 21.51
N LYS A 378 33.52 -9.92 20.76
CA LYS A 378 33.96 -10.65 19.57
C LYS A 378 34.38 -12.10 19.86
N GLN A 379 34.76 -12.39 21.08
CA GLN A 379 35.09 -13.77 21.52
C GLN A 379 33.88 -14.71 21.49
N LEU A 380 32.67 -14.16 21.44
CA LEU A 380 31.39 -14.88 21.39
C LEU A 380 30.84 -15.04 19.97
N ASN A 381 31.60 -14.63 18.94
CA ASN A 381 31.12 -14.64 17.57
C ASN A 381 30.75 -16.04 17.08
N GLU A 382 31.53 -17.04 17.38
CA GLU A 382 31.29 -18.44 16.99
C GLU A 382 29.92 -18.91 17.53
N LYS A 383 29.69 -18.75 18.84
CA LYS A 383 28.41 -19.10 19.47
C LYS A 383 27.24 -18.28 18.93
N SER A 384 27.47 -17.00 18.62
CA SER A 384 26.45 -16.12 18.02
C SER A 384 26.07 -16.56 16.62
N GLN A 385 27.03 -17.00 15.80
CA GLN A 385 26.77 -17.56 14.46
C GLN A 385 26.02 -18.90 14.53
N GLU A 386 26.30 -19.74 15.54
CA GLU A 386 25.51 -20.95 15.79
C GLU A 386 24.03 -20.60 16.05
N VAL A 387 23.75 -19.67 16.98
CA VAL A 387 22.40 -19.24 17.30
C VAL A 387 21.74 -18.60 16.11
N MET A 388 22.46 -17.74 15.35
CA MET A 388 21.97 -17.16 14.12
C MET A 388 21.57 -18.23 13.09
N THR A 389 22.38 -19.25 12.90
CA THR A 389 22.14 -20.36 11.96
C THR A 389 20.89 -21.16 12.34
N ILE A 390 20.64 -21.35 13.64
CA ILE A 390 19.41 -22.00 14.13
C ILE A 390 18.19 -21.16 13.81
N LEU A 391 18.21 -19.86 14.16
CA LEU A 391 17.05 -18.99 14.05
C LEU A 391 16.73 -18.57 12.60
N SER A 392 17.75 -18.40 11.76
CA SER A 392 17.59 -17.97 10.37
C SER A 392 16.86 -18.98 9.47
N LYS A 393 16.76 -20.24 9.89
CA LYS A 393 15.93 -21.26 9.22
C LYS A 393 14.43 -20.99 9.35
N HIS A 394 14.01 -20.16 10.32
CA HIS A 394 12.61 -19.92 10.67
C HIS A 394 12.21 -18.45 10.56
N PHE A 395 13.17 -17.53 10.77
CA PHE A 395 12.90 -16.10 10.90
C PHE A 395 13.90 -15.27 10.10
N MET A 396 13.51 -14.06 9.70
CA MET A 396 14.44 -13.07 9.17
C MET A 396 15.26 -12.50 10.34
N VAL A 397 16.55 -12.79 10.36
CA VAL A 397 17.48 -12.48 11.46
C VAL A 397 18.57 -11.54 10.96
N THR A 398 18.99 -10.59 11.80
CA THR A 398 20.17 -9.75 11.55
C THR A 398 21.23 -9.97 12.61
N TYR A 399 22.47 -9.60 12.30
CA TYR A 399 23.63 -9.73 13.17
C TYR A 399 24.35 -8.40 13.29
N ASP A 400 24.70 -7.98 14.51
CA ASP A 400 25.43 -6.73 14.74
C ASP A 400 26.41 -6.87 15.92
N GLU A 401 27.70 -6.66 15.64
CA GLU A 401 28.79 -6.67 16.62
C GLU A 401 29.50 -5.32 16.78
N SER A 402 29.02 -4.27 16.07
CA SER A 402 29.73 -3.00 15.98
C SER A 402 29.35 -2.04 17.12
N GLY A 403 30.35 -1.60 17.87
CA GLY A 403 30.19 -0.64 18.97
C GLY A 403 29.64 -1.26 20.26
N SER A 404 29.20 -0.43 21.20
CA SER A 404 28.65 -0.88 22.49
C SER A 404 27.28 -1.53 22.31
N ILE A 405 26.92 -2.45 23.22
CA ILE A 405 25.62 -3.15 23.21
C ILE A 405 24.45 -2.16 23.24
N GLY A 406 24.53 -1.07 23.99
CA GLY A 406 23.51 -0.03 24.04
C GLY A 406 23.28 0.63 22.67
N LYS A 407 24.35 0.97 21.94
CA LYS A 407 24.25 1.52 20.57
C LYS A 407 23.63 0.52 19.61
N ARG A 408 23.93 -0.77 19.74
CA ARG A 408 23.34 -1.83 18.92
C ARG A 408 21.84 -1.99 19.18
N TYR A 409 21.40 -1.97 20.43
CA TYR A 409 19.98 -1.94 20.77
C TYR A 409 19.28 -0.74 20.13
N ARG A 410 19.88 0.48 20.18
CA ARG A 410 19.29 1.68 19.57
C ARG A 410 19.15 1.54 18.06
N ARG A 411 20.14 0.98 17.36
CA ARG A 411 20.02 0.70 15.91
C ARG A 411 18.85 -0.24 15.59
N GLN A 412 18.64 -1.28 16.41
CA GLN A 412 17.52 -2.20 16.22
C GLN A 412 16.17 -1.57 16.56
N ASP A 413 16.11 -0.72 17.59
CA ASP A 413 14.91 0.06 17.93
C ASP A 413 14.51 0.98 16.76
N MET A 414 15.48 1.67 16.14
CA MET A 414 15.27 2.60 15.02
C MET A 414 14.69 1.92 13.76
N ILE A 415 15.01 0.67 13.52
CA ILE A 415 14.53 -0.09 12.36
C ILE A 415 13.35 -1.02 12.68
N GLY A 416 12.89 -1.01 13.94
CA GLY A 416 11.69 -1.72 14.35
C GLY A 416 11.86 -3.21 14.63
N THR A 417 13.07 -3.72 14.83
CA THR A 417 13.31 -5.12 15.21
C THR A 417 12.70 -5.41 16.59
N PRO A 418 11.72 -6.33 16.71
CA PRO A 418 10.96 -6.51 17.95
C PRO A 418 11.77 -7.17 19.07
N TYR A 419 12.75 -8.02 18.73
CA TYR A 419 13.54 -8.76 19.71
C TYR A 419 15.03 -8.73 19.39
N CYS A 420 15.83 -8.51 20.44
CA CYS A 420 17.29 -8.67 20.38
C CYS A 420 17.71 -9.85 21.26
N VAL A 421 18.47 -10.76 20.71
CA VAL A 421 19.08 -11.92 21.40
C VAL A 421 20.54 -11.59 21.66
N THR A 422 20.89 -11.42 22.91
CA THR A 422 22.26 -11.12 23.34
C THR A 422 22.95 -12.40 23.79
N ILE A 423 24.12 -12.65 23.20
CA ILE A 423 25.00 -13.73 23.58
C ILE A 423 26.06 -13.15 24.53
N ASP A 424 26.14 -13.69 25.73
CA ASP A 424 27.08 -13.30 26.80
C ASP A 424 28.01 -14.44 27.15
N PHE A 425 28.95 -14.22 28.11
CA PHE A 425 29.93 -15.24 28.50
C PHE A 425 29.27 -16.41 29.22
N ASP A 426 28.18 -16.19 29.96
CA ASP A 426 27.45 -17.26 30.64
C ASP A 426 26.77 -18.21 29.65
N THR A 427 26.42 -17.72 28.44
CA THR A 427 25.82 -18.52 27.35
C THR A 427 26.68 -19.76 27.00
N GLN A 428 28.01 -19.66 27.14
CA GLN A 428 28.90 -20.80 26.87
C GLN A 428 28.74 -21.93 27.91
N ASN A 429 28.34 -21.56 29.13
CA ASN A 429 28.22 -22.51 30.25
C ASN A 429 26.78 -23.06 30.35
N ASP A 430 25.76 -22.20 30.27
CA ASP A 430 24.38 -22.55 30.57
C ASP A 430 23.49 -22.72 29.32
N GLN A 431 24.07 -22.54 28.11
CA GLN A 431 23.36 -22.63 26.82
C GLN A 431 22.10 -21.75 26.78
N SER A 432 22.11 -20.60 27.50
CA SER A 432 21.02 -19.67 27.57
C SER A 432 21.44 -18.29 27.03
N VAL A 433 20.50 -17.53 26.52
CA VAL A 433 20.69 -16.19 25.94
C VAL A 433 19.77 -15.18 26.59
N THR A 434 20.10 -13.90 26.50
CA THR A 434 19.26 -12.83 27.00
C THR A 434 18.45 -12.24 25.83
N ILE A 435 17.11 -12.32 25.92
CA ILE A 435 16.17 -11.72 24.97
C ILE A 435 15.74 -10.37 25.51
N ARG A 436 15.91 -9.29 24.71
CA ARG A 436 15.37 -7.96 25.01
C ARG A 436 14.20 -7.66 24.07
N GLU A 437 13.05 -7.32 24.63
CA GLU A 437 11.90 -6.83 23.89
C GLU A 437 12.04 -5.33 23.60
N ARG A 438 11.77 -4.91 22.35
CA ARG A 438 11.90 -3.54 21.88
C ARG A 438 11.05 -2.54 22.68
N ASP A 439 9.76 -2.82 22.84
CA ASP A 439 8.81 -1.83 23.34
C ASP A 439 8.91 -1.61 24.85
N SER A 440 9.00 -2.67 25.61
CA SER A 440 9.14 -2.61 27.07
C SER A 440 10.58 -2.46 27.56
N MET A 441 11.57 -2.72 26.70
CA MET A 441 12.99 -2.86 27.01
C MET A 441 13.30 -3.93 28.10
N LYS A 442 12.30 -4.75 28.44
CA LYS A 442 12.48 -5.86 29.40
C LYS A 442 13.37 -6.93 28.83
N GLN A 443 14.10 -7.59 29.70
CA GLN A 443 15.02 -8.67 29.37
C GLN A 443 14.57 -9.96 30.06
N LEU A 444 14.72 -11.06 29.33
CA LEU A 444 14.41 -12.40 29.79
C LEU A 444 15.57 -13.34 29.39
N ARG A 445 16.07 -14.14 30.32
CA ARG A 445 17.03 -15.18 30.01
C ARG A 445 16.32 -16.50 29.67
N MET A 446 16.78 -17.18 28.62
CA MET A 446 16.09 -18.36 28.08
C MET A 446 17.08 -19.32 27.42
N PRO A 447 16.88 -20.66 27.57
CA PRO A 447 17.68 -21.67 26.85
C PRO A 447 17.54 -21.50 25.31
N ILE A 448 18.63 -21.76 24.60
CA ILE A 448 18.70 -21.68 23.13
C ILE A 448 17.64 -22.60 22.49
N ASP A 449 17.44 -23.80 23.03
CA ASP A 449 16.50 -24.81 22.52
C ASP A 449 15.04 -24.35 22.58
N ASP A 450 14.70 -23.42 23.47
CA ASP A 450 13.33 -22.88 23.59
C ASP A 450 13.02 -21.70 22.65
N LEU A 451 14.04 -21.12 22.02
CA LEU A 451 13.90 -19.88 21.23
C LEU A 451 12.90 -20.02 20.07
N ILE A 452 12.97 -21.10 19.30
CA ILE A 452 12.07 -21.29 18.15
C ILE A 452 10.62 -21.34 18.62
N ARG A 453 10.33 -22.09 19.69
CA ARG A 453 8.97 -22.19 20.26
C ARG A 453 8.50 -20.83 20.78
N TYR A 454 9.35 -20.10 21.48
CA TYR A 454 9.05 -18.78 22.01
C TYR A 454 8.70 -17.78 20.89
N PHE A 455 9.57 -17.68 19.87
CA PHE A 455 9.37 -16.72 18.79
C PHE A 455 8.24 -17.09 17.86
N ASN A 456 7.93 -18.37 17.65
CA ASN A 456 6.75 -18.77 16.89
C ASN A 456 5.44 -18.24 17.49
N VAL A 457 5.36 -18.13 18.83
CA VAL A 457 4.17 -17.54 19.48
C VAL A 457 4.19 -16.00 19.39
N LYS A 458 5.36 -15.38 19.48
CA LYS A 458 5.50 -13.92 19.61
C LYS A 458 5.53 -13.17 18.26
N LEU A 459 5.92 -13.83 17.19
CA LEU A 459 6.11 -13.23 15.86
C LEU A 459 5.00 -13.56 14.88
N PHE A 460 4.00 -14.31 15.31
CA PHE A 460 2.89 -14.74 14.47
C PHE A 460 1.87 -13.59 14.25
N TYR A 461 1.27 -13.59 13.04
CA TYR A 461 0.13 -12.73 12.71
C TYR A 461 -1.17 -13.53 12.82
#